data_d444224881ba8886de3ac8e711cf7c53
#
_entry.id   d444224881ba8886de3ac8e711cf7c53
#
_cell.length_a   1.000
_cell.length_b   1.000
_cell.length_c   1.000
_cell.angle_alpha   90.00
_cell.angle_beta   90.00
_cell.angle_gamma   90.00
#
_symmetry.space_group_name_H-M   'P 1'
#
loop_
_entity.id
_entity.type
_entity.pdbx_description
1 polymer ?
#
loop_
_entity_poly.entity_id
_entity_poly.type
_entity_poly.pdbx_seq_one_letter_code
_entity_poly.pdbx_strand_id
1 'polypeptide(L)'
;VSNTYIHDHWKASLIGHSDNNGDEDTGHLHVTQNNNYWYNINSRTPSIRFGTGHIYNSYFDTVSDGINTRDGAQVLVESNTFVGSSKPLYSTDDGYAVARGNDFGGASNTAKAGTLTSVPYSYTLVGSGSVKSAVVGTAGQTLSF
;
A
#
# COMPACT_ATOMS: atom_id res chain seq x y z
N VAL A 1 -3.74 -8.87 4.41
CA VAL A 1 -5.07 -8.26 4.29
C VAL A 1 -5.44 -8.22 2.81
N SER A 2 -6.58 -8.79 2.47
CA SER A 2 -7.02 -8.85 1.07
C SER A 2 -8.53 -8.66 0.94
N ASN A 3 -8.97 -8.22 -0.23
CA ASN A 3 -10.38 -8.08 -0.61
C ASN A 3 -11.20 -7.28 0.42
N THR A 4 -10.59 -6.26 1.01
CA THR A 4 -11.20 -5.45 2.06
C THR A 4 -11.53 -4.06 1.53
N TYR A 5 -12.71 -3.55 1.90
CA TYR A 5 -13.11 -2.18 1.64
C TYR A 5 -12.90 -1.35 2.91
N ILE A 6 -11.96 -0.41 2.87
CA ILE A 6 -11.59 0.48 3.99
C ILE A 6 -11.89 1.91 3.55
N HIS A 7 -12.71 2.61 4.31
CA HIS A 7 -13.19 3.92 3.88
C HIS A 7 -13.48 4.89 5.02
N ASP A 8 -13.55 6.17 4.67
CA ASP A 8 -13.96 7.26 5.55
C ASP A 8 -13.19 7.27 6.88
N HIS A 9 -11.85 7.29 6.79
CA HIS A 9 -11.01 7.24 7.98
C HIS A 9 -9.84 8.22 7.89
N TRP A 10 -9.37 8.69 9.05
CA TRP A 10 -8.28 9.67 9.08
C TRP A 10 -6.91 9.00 8.90
N LYS A 11 -6.59 7.97 9.69
CA LYS A 11 -5.34 7.19 9.61
C LYS A 11 -5.68 5.71 9.64
N ALA A 12 -5.57 5.02 8.51
CA ALA A 12 -6.23 3.73 8.35
C ALA A 12 -5.40 2.51 8.78
N SER A 13 -4.15 2.40 8.36
CA SER A 13 -3.35 1.18 8.56
C SER A 13 -1.92 1.50 8.94
N LEU A 14 -1.49 1.00 10.10
CA LEU A 14 -0.14 1.18 10.62
C LEU A 14 0.53 -0.16 10.88
N ILE A 15 1.72 -0.34 10.32
CA ILE A 15 2.56 -1.52 10.52
C ILE A 15 3.86 -1.04 11.16
N GLY A 16 4.16 -1.53 12.38
CA GLY A 16 5.22 -0.97 13.22
C GLY A 16 4.75 0.28 13.96
N HIS A 17 4.49 0.15 15.25
CA HIS A 17 3.75 1.17 16.03
C HIS A 17 4.60 2.37 16.47
N SER A 18 5.92 2.26 16.48
CA SER A 18 6.81 3.30 17.01
C SER A 18 8.16 3.33 16.29
N ASP A 19 8.70 4.53 16.10
CA ASP A 19 10.06 4.71 15.56
C ASP A 19 11.14 4.14 16.49
N ASN A 20 10.81 3.90 17.75
CA ASN A 20 11.74 3.39 18.78
C ASN A 20 11.71 1.87 18.93
N ASN A 21 10.95 1.14 18.13
CA ASN A 21 10.80 -0.31 18.28
C ASN A 21 11.60 -1.13 17.25
N GLY A 22 12.63 -0.53 16.67
CA GLY A 22 13.43 -1.15 15.61
C GLY A 22 14.10 -2.46 16.01
N ASP A 23 14.52 -2.59 17.25
CA ASP A 23 15.18 -3.81 17.75
C ASP A 23 14.24 -5.03 17.74
N GLU A 24 12.95 -4.81 17.94
CA GLU A 24 11.94 -5.86 17.93
C GLU A 24 11.32 -6.08 16.54
N ASP A 25 11.09 -5.01 15.79
CA ASP A 25 10.33 -5.06 14.54
C ASP A 25 11.18 -5.39 13.31
N THR A 26 12.46 -4.98 13.31
CA THR A 26 13.36 -5.23 12.17
C THR A 26 13.52 -6.73 11.90
N GLY A 27 13.21 -7.14 10.67
CA GLY A 27 13.30 -8.56 10.28
C GLY A 27 12.12 -9.43 10.72
N HIS A 28 11.13 -8.89 11.43
CA HIS A 28 9.97 -9.64 11.91
C HIS A 28 8.65 -9.25 11.25
N LEU A 29 8.54 -8.03 10.73
CA LEU A 29 7.31 -7.57 10.10
C LEU A 29 7.32 -7.87 8.60
N HIS A 30 6.46 -8.78 8.17
CA HIS A 30 6.26 -9.14 6.76
C HIS A 30 4.76 -9.08 6.45
N VAL A 31 4.34 -8.12 5.63
CA VAL A 31 2.91 -7.87 5.40
C VAL A 31 2.60 -7.80 3.92
N THR A 32 1.56 -8.49 3.50
CA THR A 32 0.99 -8.38 2.17
C THR A 32 -0.41 -7.79 2.26
N GLN A 33 -0.66 -6.78 1.44
CA GLN A 33 -2.00 -6.18 1.27
C GLN A 33 -2.33 -6.16 -0.21
N ASN A 34 -3.43 -6.81 -0.59
CA ASN A 34 -3.79 -6.92 -2.00
C ASN A 34 -5.30 -6.87 -2.26
N ASN A 35 -5.66 -6.47 -3.45
CA ASN A 35 -7.07 -6.43 -3.89
C ASN A 35 -7.97 -5.67 -2.91
N ASN A 36 -7.45 -4.63 -2.27
CA ASN A 36 -8.18 -3.79 -1.34
C ASN A 36 -8.71 -2.56 -2.05
N TYR A 37 -9.85 -2.05 -1.56
CA TYR A 37 -10.41 -0.79 -1.98
C TYR A 37 -10.30 0.20 -0.82
N TRP A 38 -9.51 1.25 -1.01
CA TRP A 38 -9.32 2.35 -0.06
C TRP A 38 -10.03 3.58 -0.58
N TYR A 39 -10.93 4.13 0.20
CA TYR A 39 -11.74 5.27 -0.23
C TYR A 39 -11.85 6.33 0.86
N ASN A 40 -11.64 7.60 0.48
CA ASN A 40 -11.81 8.76 1.35
C ASN A 40 -11.03 8.61 2.67
N ILE A 41 -9.71 8.54 2.56
CA ILE A 41 -8.78 8.35 3.68
C ILE A 41 -7.73 9.45 3.63
N ASN A 42 -7.44 10.05 4.80
CA ASN A 42 -6.41 11.09 4.85
C ASN A 42 -5.00 10.51 4.70
N SER A 43 -4.66 9.46 5.44
CA SER A 43 -3.29 8.93 5.42
C SER A 43 -3.17 7.49 5.90
N ARG A 44 -1.98 6.91 5.72
CA ARG A 44 -1.59 5.56 6.15
C ARG A 44 -2.39 4.46 5.48
N THR A 45 -2.08 4.22 4.20
CA THR A 45 -2.76 3.17 3.42
C THR A 45 -1.78 2.20 2.72
N PRO A 46 -0.84 1.59 3.45
CA PRO A 46 -0.46 1.72 4.85
C PRO A 46 0.74 2.65 5.09
N SER A 47 1.07 2.89 6.38
CA SER A 47 2.40 3.35 6.80
C SER A 47 3.16 2.17 7.40
N ILE A 48 4.37 1.90 6.90
CA ILE A 48 5.18 0.73 7.28
C ILE A 48 6.53 1.18 7.84
N ARG A 49 6.87 0.69 9.04
CA ARG A 49 8.17 0.86 9.69
C ARG A 49 8.93 -0.44 9.76
N PHE A 50 10.24 -0.42 9.54
CA PHE A 50 11.23 -1.49 9.77
C PHE A 50 11.04 -2.77 8.94
N GLY A 51 9.84 -3.08 8.52
CA GLY A 51 9.49 -4.36 7.93
C GLY A 51 9.59 -4.41 6.41
N THR A 52 9.06 -5.48 5.84
CA THR A 52 8.86 -5.63 4.41
C THR A 52 7.37 -5.69 4.09
N GLY A 53 6.99 -5.01 3.02
CA GLY A 53 5.60 -4.98 2.58
C GLY A 53 5.46 -5.28 1.09
N HIS A 54 4.37 -5.92 0.72
CA HIS A 54 4.00 -6.11 -0.67
C HIS A 54 2.55 -5.64 -0.87
N ILE A 55 2.37 -4.63 -1.71
CA ILE A 55 1.07 -4.01 -1.94
C ILE A 55 0.77 -4.07 -3.43
N TYR A 56 -0.27 -4.80 -3.80
CA TYR A 56 -0.60 -4.98 -5.20
C TYR A 56 -2.10 -5.09 -5.48
N ASN A 57 -2.49 -4.82 -6.72
CA ASN A 57 -3.87 -4.91 -7.20
C ASN A 57 -4.88 -4.13 -6.34
N SER A 58 -4.49 -3.01 -5.76
CA SER A 58 -5.37 -2.23 -4.90
C SER A 58 -5.77 -0.91 -5.54
N TYR A 59 -6.96 -0.46 -5.22
CA TYR A 59 -7.54 0.78 -5.71
C TYR A 59 -7.64 1.79 -4.58
N PHE A 60 -7.05 2.95 -4.82
CA PHE A 60 -6.97 4.06 -3.86
C PHE A 60 -7.70 5.25 -4.46
N ASP A 61 -8.87 5.56 -3.95
CA ASP A 61 -9.72 6.65 -4.43
C ASP A 61 -9.85 7.72 -3.34
N THR A 62 -9.42 8.92 -3.64
CA THR A 62 -9.46 10.05 -2.71
C THR A 62 -8.71 9.72 -1.41
N VAL A 63 -7.51 9.19 -1.56
CA VAL A 63 -6.56 8.93 -0.47
C VAL A 63 -5.46 9.97 -0.58
N SER A 64 -5.42 10.93 0.36
CA SER A 64 -4.48 12.05 0.29
C SER A 64 -3.03 11.58 0.35
N ASP A 65 -2.64 10.94 1.44
CA ASP A 65 -1.32 10.33 1.63
C ASP A 65 -1.46 8.81 1.55
N GLY A 66 -0.93 8.23 0.48
CA GLY A 66 -1.09 6.81 0.17
C GLY A 66 -0.16 5.90 0.98
N ILE A 67 0.72 5.22 0.29
CA ILE A 67 1.67 4.27 0.87
C ILE A 67 2.88 5.04 1.39
N ASN A 68 3.15 4.91 2.69
CA ASN A 68 4.32 5.48 3.34
C ASN A 68 5.28 4.37 3.79
N THR A 69 6.53 4.47 3.37
CA THR A 69 7.62 3.59 3.81
C THR A 69 8.60 4.40 4.65
N ARG A 70 8.97 3.89 5.84
CA ARG A 70 9.83 4.62 6.78
C ARG A 70 10.68 3.69 7.64
N ASP A 71 11.68 4.27 8.32
CA ASP A 71 12.55 3.57 9.27
C ASP A 71 13.14 2.27 8.72
N GLY A 72 13.76 2.34 7.54
CA GLY A 72 14.41 1.20 6.90
C GLY A 72 13.47 0.18 6.24
N ALA A 73 12.16 0.41 6.24
CA ALA A 73 11.22 -0.49 5.59
C ALA A 73 11.49 -0.62 4.08
N GLN A 74 11.20 -1.79 3.54
CA GLN A 74 11.26 -2.10 2.11
C GLN A 74 9.89 -2.52 1.62
N VAL A 75 9.34 -1.82 0.63
CA VAL A 75 8.00 -2.09 0.12
C VAL A 75 8.05 -2.33 -1.38
N LEU A 76 7.45 -3.42 -1.83
CA LEU A 76 7.21 -3.71 -3.24
C LEU A 76 5.77 -3.30 -3.58
N VAL A 77 5.61 -2.39 -4.53
CA VAL A 77 4.33 -1.77 -4.89
C VAL A 77 4.06 -2.02 -6.36
N GLU A 78 3.07 -2.86 -6.66
CA GLU A 78 2.84 -3.34 -8.02
C GLU A 78 1.37 -3.29 -8.43
N SER A 79 1.11 -2.80 -9.64
CA SER A 79 -0.23 -2.93 -10.24
C SER A 79 -1.34 -2.32 -9.38
N ASN A 80 -1.12 -1.14 -8.82
CA ASN A 80 -2.11 -0.38 -8.06
C ASN A 80 -2.59 0.81 -8.87
N THR A 81 -3.78 1.32 -8.55
CA THR A 81 -4.34 2.50 -9.18
C THR A 81 -4.76 3.52 -8.13
N PHE A 82 -4.28 4.74 -8.29
CA PHE A 82 -4.58 5.87 -7.40
C PHE A 82 -5.35 6.94 -8.19
N VAL A 83 -6.39 7.47 -7.57
CA VAL A 83 -7.17 8.60 -8.09
C VAL A 83 -7.31 9.65 -7.00
N GLY A 84 -6.88 10.88 -7.28
CA GLY A 84 -7.02 11.99 -6.33
C GLY A 84 -6.08 11.91 -5.12
N SER A 85 -4.90 11.31 -5.27
CA SER A 85 -3.89 11.27 -4.22
C SER A 85 -2.83 12.34 -4.45
N SER A 86 -2.48 13.08 -3.40
CA SER A 86 -1.39 14.07 -3.47
C SER A 86 -0.01 13.43 -3.28
N LYS A 87 0.09 12.38 -2.49
CA LYS A 87 1.31 11.63 -2.24
C LYS A 87 1.03 10.13 -2.29
N PRO A 88 0.89 9.52 -3.48
CA PRO A 88 0.50 8.10 -3.58
C PRO A 88 1.52 7.14 -2.98
N LEU A 89 2.81 7.44 -3.12
CA LEU A 89 3.91 6.62 -2.58
C LEU A 89 5.06 7.54 -2.22
N TYR A 90 5.48 7.51 -0.94
CA TYR A 90 6.52 8.40 -0.44
C TYR A 90 7.29 7.78 0.73
N SER A 91 8.49 8.30 0.95
CA SER A 91 9.37 7.88 2.05
C SER A 91 9.47 8.96 3.12
N THR A 92 9.61 8.51 4.37
CA THR A 92 10.10 9.31 5.49
C THR A 92 11.12 8.47 6.27
N ASP A 93 12.09 9.13 6.93
CA ASP A 93 13.04 8.44 7.82
C ASP A 93 13.69 7.20 7.20
N ASP A 94 14.22 7.34 5.99
CA ASP A 94 14.92 6.28 5.27
C ASP A 94 14.08 5.01 5.02
N GLY A 95 12.86 5.16 4.56
CA GLY A 95 12.08 4.07 3.99
C GLY A 95 12.32 3.94 2.48
N TYR A 96 12.12 2.75 1.92
CA TYR A 96 12.43 2.43 0.53
C TYR A 96 11.29 1.70 -0.16
N ALA A 97 11.17 1.88 -1.47
CA ALA A 97 10.16 1.21 -2.27
C ALA A 97 10.69 0.84 -3.66
N VAL A 98 10.15 -0.24 -4.18
CA VAL A 98 10.23 -0.61 -5.61
C VAL A 98 8.81 -0.53 -6.16
N ALA A 99 8.61 0.27 -7.20
CA ALA A 99 7.30 0.49 -7.80
C ALA A 99 7.28 0.01 -9.24
N ARG A 100 6.29 -0.81 -9.60
CA ARG A 100 6.15 -1.38 -10.95
C ARG A 100 4.69 -1.38 -11.41
N GLY A 101 4.45 -0.88 -12.60
CA GLY A 101 3.13 -1.00 -13.25
C GLY A 101 1.98 -0.35 -12.50
N ASN A 102 2.24 0.69 -11.71
CA ASN A 102 1.21 1.45 -11.01
C ASN A 102 0.72 2.62 -11.85
N ASP A 103 -0.53 3.00 -11.64
CA ASP A 103 -1.08 4.27 -12.09
C ASP A 103 -1.25 5.18 -10.86
N PHE A 104 -0.43 6.22 -10.78
CA PHE A 104 -0.48 7.15 -9.66
C PHE A 104 -1.44 8.34 -9.88
N GLY A 105 -2.24 8.31 -10.95
CA GLY A 105 -3.25 9.33 -11.21
C GLY A 105 -2.68 10.71 -11.51
N GLY A 106 -1.48 10.76 -12.12
CA GLY A 106 -0.79 12.02 -12.44
C GLY A 106 0.08 12.57 -11.32
N ALA A 107 0.05 11.98 -10.12
CA ALA A 107 0.95 12.34 -9.02
C ALA A 107 2.28 11.56 -9.13
N SER A 108 3.28 12.01 -8.37
CA SER A 108 4.62 11.41 -8.42
C SER A 108 4.87 10.42 -7.29
N ASN A 109 5.56 9.33 -7.59
CA ASN A 109 6.24 8.52 -6.59
C ASN A 109 7.50 9.25 -6.13
N THR A 110 7.54 9.61 -4.84
CA THR A 110 8.70 10.29 -4.22
C THR A 110 9.45 9.40 -3.24
N ALA A 111 9.12 8.11 -3.16
CA ALA A 111 9.83 7.18 -2.31
C ALA A 111 11.26 6.95 -2.79
N LYS A 112 12.19 6.74 -1.86
CA LYS A 112 13.56 6.34 -2.18
C LYS A 112 13.54 4.95 -2.81
N ALA A 113 14.39 4.73 -3.83
CA ALA A 113 14.50 3.45 -4.50
C ALA A 113 15.02 2.37 -3.55
N GLY A 114 14.28 1.27 -3.46
CA GLY A 114 14.58 0.13 -2.61
C GLY A 114 15.17 -1.05 -3.36
N THR A 115 15.30 -2.16 -2.65
CA THR A 115 15.92 -3.40 -3.15
C THR A 115 15.00 -4.61 -3.09
N LEU A 116 13.80 -4.49 -2.53
CA LEU A 116 12.82 -5.58 -2.50
C LEU A 116 12.19 -5.73 -3.89
N THR A 117 12.68 -6.68 -4.67
CA THR A 117 12.27 -6.90 -6.07
C THR A 117 11.48 -8.19 -6.26
N SER A 118 11.41 -9.05 -5.26
CA SER A 118 10.68 -10.32 -5.31
C SER A 118 10.19 -10.72 -3.92
N VAL A 119 9.20 -11.60 -3.91
CA VAL A 119 8.60 -12.16 -2.69
C VAL A 119 8.59 -13.69 -2.79
N PRO A 120 8.60 -14.42 -1.64
CA PRO A 120 8.74 -15.88 -1.63
C PRO A 120 7.42 -16.63 -1.86
N TYR A 121 6.48 -16.05 -2.59
CA TYR A 121 5.20 -16.69 -2.92
C TYR A 121 4.73 -16.30 -4.31
N SER A 122 3.83 -17.09 -4.86
CA SER A 122 3.20 -16.82 -6.16
C SER A 122 2.00 -15.89 -6.00
N TYR A 123 1.83 -14.98 -6.95
CA TYR A 123 0.69 -14.05 -6.99
C TYR A 123 0.44 -13.62 -8.44
N THR A 124 -0.74 -13.06 -8.69
CA THR A 124 -1.13 -12.62 -10.03
C THR A 124 -1.40 -11.13 -10.05
N LEU A 125 -0.74 -10.40 -10.93
CA LEU A 125 -1.00 -8.99 -11.18
C LEU A 125 -2.08 -8.84 -12.24
N VAL A 126 -3.10 -8.00 -11.97
CA VAL A 126 -4.19 -7.77 -12.92
C VAL A 126 -3.90 -6.60 -13.89
N GLY A 127 -2.86 -5.81 -13.61
CA GLY A 127 -2.56 -4.59 -14.34
C GLY A 127 -3.36 -3.39 -13.83
N SER A 128 -2.71 -2.23 -13.75
CA SER A 128 -3.31 -1.03 -13.15
C SER A 128 -4.63 -0.62 -13.84
N GLY A 129 -4.73 -0.80 -15.15
CA GLY A 129 -5.96 -0.49 -15.89
C GLY A 129 -7.16 -1.37 -15.56
N SER A 130 -6.95 -2.52 -14.91
CA SER A 130 -8.00 -3.47 -14.55
C SER A 130 -8.30 -3.50 -13.04
N VAL A 131 -7.54 -2.77 -12.23
CA VAL A 131 -7.64 -2.81 -10.77
C VAL A 131 -8.99 -2.30 -10.28
N LYS A 132 -9.46 -1.16 -10.77
CA LYS A 132 -10.73 -0.59 -10.34
C LYS A 132 -11.88 -1.56 -10.53
N SER A 133 -11.99 -2.16 -11.72
CA SER A 133 -13.06 -3.13 -12.01
C SER A 133 -12.91 -4.44 -11.23
N ALA A 134 -11.69 -4.80 -10.84
CA ALA A 134 -11.44 -6.02 -10.07
C ALA A 134 -11.83 -5.87 -8.59
N VAL A 135 -11.76 -4.67 -8.01
CA VAL A 135 -11.97 -4.49 -6.57
C VAL A 135 -13.23 -3.71 -6.20
N VAL A 136 -13.66 -2.74 -6.99
CA VAL A 136 -14.88 -1.99 -6.69
C VAL A 136 -16.11 -2.90 -6.90
N GLY A 137 -16.89 -3.08 -5.84
CA GLY A 137 -18.05 -3.98 -5.84
C GLY A 137 -17.72 -5.44 -5.51
N THR A 138 -16.43 -5.80 -5.34
CA THR A 138 -16.02 -7.14 -4.94
C THR A 138 -15.27 -7.15 -3.61
N ALA A 139 -14.55 -6.08 -3.27
CA ALA A 139 -13.90 -5.94 -1.98
C ALA A 139 -14.91 -5.56 -0.90
N GLY A 140 -14.70 -6.08 0.30
CA GLY A 140 -15.57 -5.82 1.45
C GLY A 140 -16.75 -6.79 1.54
N GLN A 141 -17.75 -6.40 2.31
CA GLN A 141 -18.96 -7.21 2.52
C GLN A 141 -19.85 -7.09 1.28
N THR A 142 -20.09 -8.20 0.62
CA THR A 142 -20.90 -8.28 -0.62
C THR A 142 -22.12 -9.18 -0.50
N LEU A 143 -22.39 -9.73 0.70
CA LEU A 143 -23.54 -10.59 0.93
C LEU A 143 -24.84 -9.76 0.97
N SER A 144 -25.90 -10.34 0.43
CA SER A 144 -27.25 -9.80 0.45
C SER A 144 -28.15 -10.71 1.30
N PHE A 145 -28.91 -10.15 2.18
CA PHE A 145 -29.80 -10.88 3.09
C PHE A 145 -31.27 -10.56 2.81
#